data_bec8f702d79e8a9d43cbb75edaedc83d
#
_entry.id   bec8f702d79e8a9d43cbb75edaedc83d
#
_cell.length_a   1.000
_cell.length_b   1.000
_cell.length_c   1.000
_cell.angle_alpha   90.00
_cell.angle_beta   90.00
_cell.angle_gamma   90.00
#
_symmetry.space_group_name_H-M   'P 1'
#
loop_
_entity.id
_entity.type
_entity.pdbx_description
1 polymer ?
#
loop_
_entity_poly.entity_id
_entity_poly.type
_entity_poly.pdbx_seq_one_letter_code
_entity_poly.pdbx_strand_id
1 'polypeptide(L)'
;MDWGTPGIFGWYASGDDGNVKNGSERLPSIAGAGNFTSFMGDGNLAWGTGYNFYDNNLTYAGTWGVGLQIADVSFVEDLKHTFRVAYWGGTNSPSMVKYMDSAVAWDVTTAVQDGPYLTTNDGLLEFNLVNSWQIYENLEANLELGYIINMMDKDTWDKSYVSDRNWSKQDAWKAQLIFAYSF
;
A
#
# COMPACT_ATOMS: atom_id res chain seq x y z
N MET A 1 27.97 0.05 4.09
CA MET A 1 28.05 -0.35 5.52
C MET A 1 27.86 -1.85 5.53
N ASP A 2 28.67 -2.55 6.28
CA ASP A 2 28.68 -4.04 6.23
C ASP A 2 27.46 -4.67 6.93
N TRP A 3 26.59 -3.87 7.55
CA TRP A 3 25.46 -4.33 8.35
C TRP A 3 24.07 -4.04 7.74
N GLY A 4 24.02 -3.35 6.62
CA GLY A 4 22.75 -3.06 5.94
C GLY A 4 22.86 -1.90 4.97
N THR A 5 21.87 -1.78 4.10
CA THR A 5 21.77 -0.75 3.06
C THR A 5 20.65 0.25 3.41
N PRO A 6 20.97 1.47 3.89
CA PRO A 6 19.98 2.49 4.10
C PRO A 6 19.46 3.04 2.77
N GLY A 7 18.18 3.38 2.74
CA GLY A 7 17.55 3.96 1.56
C GLY A 7 16.44 4.92 1.92
N ILE A 8 16.17 5.85 1.04
CA ILE A 8 15.01 6.73 1.05
C ILE A 8 14.28 6.58 -0.28
N PHE A 9 12.98 6.58 -0.25
CA PHE A 9 12.14 6.54 -1.44
C PHE A 9 10.94 7.48 -1.29
N GLY A 10 10.33 7.82 -2.42
CA GLY A 10 9.13 8.65 -2.42
C GLY A 10 8.39 8.50 -3.74
N TRP A 11 7.12 8.89 -3.74
CA TRP A 11 6.24 8.86 -4.91
C TRP A 11 5.23 9.99 -4.88
N TYR A 12 4.67 10.27 -6.02
CA TYR A 12 3.56 11.20 -6.18
C TYR A 12 2.70 10.75 -7.36
N ALA A 13 1.39 10.67 -7.14
CA ALA A 13 0.40 10.43 -8.17
C ALA A 13 -0.72 11.46 -8.06
N SER A 14 -1.12 12.04 -9.19
CA SER A 14 -2.21 13.02 -9.21
C SER A 14 -3.51 12.40 -8.72
N GLY A 15 -4.27 13.19 -7.99
CA GLY A 15 -5.62 12.88 -7.53
C GLY A 15 -6.68 13.59 -8.35
N ASP A 16 -7.92 13.39 -7.97
CA ASP A 16 -9.11 14.00 -8.56
C ASP A 16 -9.49 15.27 -7.80
N ASP A 17 -9.91 16.33 -8.52
CA ASP A 17 -10.31 17.60 -7.92
C ASP A 17 -11.74 17.58 -7.32
N GLY A 18 -12.51 16.53 -7.60
CA GLY A 18 -13.89 16.36 -7.16
C GLY A 18 -14.94 17.10 -8.00
N ASN A 19 -14.57 17.56 -9.18
CA ASN A 19 -15.50 18.11 -10.15
C ASN A 19 -16.04 17.01 -11.07
N VAL A 20 -17.20 16.48 -10.75
CA VAL A 20 -17.84 15.39 -11.50
C VAL A 20 -18.11 15.67 -12.99
N LYS A 21 -17.87 16.89 -13.47
CA LYS A 21 -18.18 17.29 -14.85
C LYS A 21 -16.98 17.28 -15.80
N ASN A 22 -15.77 17.25 -15.28
CA ASN A 22 -14.55 17.31 -16.10
C ASN A 22 -13.85 15.96 -16.29
N GLY A 23 -14.42 14.88 -15.74
CA GLY A 23 -13.80 13.56 -15.71
C GLY A 23 -12.81 13.41 -14.57
N SER A 24 -12.07 12.31 -14.52
CA SER A 24 -11.08 12.07 -13.48
C SER A 24 -9.71 12.54 -13.92
N GLU A 25 -9.05 13.36 -13.10
CA GLU A 25 -7.67 13.81 -13.24
C GLU A 25 -6.67 12.90 -12.51
N ARG A 26 -7.20 11.91 -11.82
CA ARG A 26 -6.38 10.92 -11.12
C ARG A 26 -5.54 10.13 -12.09
N LEU A 27 -4.26 9.93 -11.73
CA LEU A 27 -3.38 9.06 -12.51
C LEU A 27 -4.04 7.68 -12.68
N PRO A 28 -4.26 7.23 -13.92
CA PRO A 28 -4.82 5.90 -14.14
C PRO A 28 -3.85 4.84 -13.63
N SER A 29 -4.39 3.78 -13.05
CA SER A 29 -3.59 2.63 -12.66
C SER A 29 -3.04 1.94 -13.89
N ILE A 30 -1.72 1.85 -13.94
CA ILE A 30 -1.00 1.10 -14.95
C ILE A 30 -0.36 -0.07 -14.22
N ALA A 31 -0.61 -1.28 -14.66
CA ALA A 31 -0.04 -2.48 -14.05
C ALA A 31 1.50 -2.37 -13.91
N GLY A 32 2.04 -2.77 -12.78
CA GLY A 32 3.48 -2.91 -12.60
C GLY A 32 4.19 -1.74 -11.95
N ALA A 33 3.53 -0.90 -11.17
CA ALA A 33 4.13 0.24 -10.48
C ALA A 33 4.99 -0.16 -9.30
N GLY A 34 5.72 -1.10 -9.17
CA GLY A 34 6.78 -1.37 -8.19
C GLY A 34 6.35 -1.51 -6.73
N ASN A 35 7.06 -2.36 -6.04
CA ASN A 35 6.81 -2.70 -4.64
C ASN A 35 7.73 -1.91 -3.72
N PHE A 36 7.24 -0.86 -3.10
CA PHE A 36 8.05 -0.13 -2.15
C PHE A 36 7.57 -0.25 -0.70
N THR A 37 6.34 -0.70 -0.48
CA THR A 37 5.88 -1.07 0.86
C THR A 37 5.12 -2.41 0.84
N SER A 38 4.96 -3.02 2.00
CA SER A 38 4.35 -4.35 2.12
C SER A 38 2.85 -4.33 2.23
N PHE A 39 2.26 -3.21 2.56
CA PHE A 39 0.84 -3.14 2.84
C PHE A 39 0.10 -2.33 1.77
N MET A 40 0.44 -1.05 1.65
CA MET A 40 -0.19 -0.16 0.68
C MET A 40 0.52 -0.19 -0.67
N GLY A 41 1.80 -0.50 -0.68
CA GLY A 41 2.62 -0.50 -1.87
C GLY A 41 2.65 -1.82 -2.64
N ASP A 42 1.55 -2.54 -2.70
CA ASP A 42 1.36 -3.78 -3.45
C ASP A 42 2.07 -5.02 -2.85
N GLY A 43 2.58 -4.87 -1.66
CA GLY A 43 3.22 -5.96 -0.95
C GLY A 43 4.56 -6.40 -1.50
N ASN A 44 5.16 -7.35 -0.89
CA ASN A 44 6.35 -7.96 -1.43
C ASN A 44 6.02 -9.08 -2.37
N LEU A 45 6.13 -8.78 -3.58
CA LEU A 45 5.86 -9.76 -4.51
C LEU A 45 7.05 -10.13 -5.33
N ALA A 46 8.21 -10.15 -4.71
CA ALA A 46 9.36 -10.84 -5.28
C ALA A 46 8.95 -12.20 -5.89
N TRP A 47 7.86 -12.68 -5.41
CA TRP A 47 7.26 -13.95 -5.82
C TRP A 47 6.03 -13.79 -6.66
N GLY A 48 6.02 -12.92 -7.57
CA GLY A 48 4.95 -12.75 -8.56
C GLY A 48 4.05 -13.97 -8.73
N THR A 49 3.29 -14.30 -7.71
CA THR A 49 2.38 -15.45 -7.77
C THR A 49 1.21 -15.19 -8.69
N GLY A 50 1.21 -14.07 -9.41
CA GLY A 50 0.20 -13.72 -10.39
C GLY A 50 -1.20 -13.50 -9.81
N TYR A 51 -1.36 -13.75 -8.54
CA TYR A 51 -2.59 -13.57 -7.80
C TYR A 51 -2.27 -12.86 -6.51
N ASN A 52 -2.13 -11.57 -6.59
CA ASN A 52 -2.46 -10.76 -5.45
C ASN A 52 -3.91 -11.03 -5.15
N PHE A 53 -4.20 -11.43 -3.95
CA PHE A 53 -5.58 -11.67 -3.55
C PHE A 53 -6.47 -10.47 -3.81
N TYR A 54 -5.85 -9.31 -3.97
CA TYR A 54 -6.47 -8.07 -4.38
C TYR A 54 -5.47 -7.38 -5.28
N ASP A 55 -5.82 -7.12 -6.50
CA ASP A 55 -5.02 -6.31 -7.40
C ASP A 55 -5.02 -4.87 -6.89
N ASN A 56 -3.96 -4.53 -6.19
CA ASN A 56 -3.79 -3.22 -5.57
C ASN A 56 -3.28 -2.15 -6.55
N ASN A 57 -3.43 -2.37 -7.83
CA ASN A 57 -3.02 -1.40 -8.86
C ASN A 57 -3.62 -0.02 -8.67
N LEU A 58 -4.67 0.07 -7.87
CA LEU A 58 -5.33 1.33 -7.55
C LEU A 58 -4.74 2.05 -6.34
N THR A 59 -3.88 1.40 -5.59
CA THR A 59 -3.38 1.91 -4.29
C THR A 59 -2.56 3.18 -4.43
N TYR A 60 -1.80 3.34 -5.51
CA TYR A 60 -1.00 4.55 -5.73
C TYR A 60 -1.78 5.74 -6.27
N ALA A 61 -2.85 5.49 -6.97
CA ALA A 61 -3.62 6.52 -7.64
C ALA A 61 -4.12 7.55 -6.63
N GLY A 62 -3.79 8.80 -6.84
CA GLY A 62 -4.19 9.86 -5.92
C GLY A 62 -3.47 9.84 -4.58
N THR A 63 -2.21 9.39 -4.54
CA THR A 63 -1.39 9.40 -3.32
C THR A 63 -0.02 10.02 -3.54
N TRP A 64 0.58 10.46 -2.45
CA TRP A 64 1.98 10.79 -2.36
C TRP A 64 2.56 10.16 -1.10
N GLY A 65 3.86 10.01 -1.04
CA GLY A 65 4.47 9.54 0.19
C GLY A 65 5.98 9.59 0.15
N VAL A 66 6.54 9.33 1.32
CA VAL A 66 7.96 9.22 1.55
C VAL A 66 8.23 8.09 2.53
N GLY A 67 9.28 7.34 2.30
CA GLY A 67 9.67 6.26 3.18
C GLY A 67 11.18 6.16 3.36
N LEU A 68 11.53 5.53 4.47
CA LEU A 68 12.89 5.16 4.82
C LEU A 68 12.98 3.65 4.91
N GLN A 69 14.12 3.11 4.53
CA GLN A 69 14.38 1.67 4.71
C GLN A 69 15.80 1.42 5.16
N ILE A 70 16.01 0.28 5.80
CA ILE A 70 17.29 -0.37 5.97
C ILE A 70 17.12 -1.78 5.45
N ALA A 71 17.74 -2.09 4.32
CA ALA A 71 17.67 -3.40 3.68
C ALA A 71 18.92 -4.23 3.95
N ASP A 72 18.81 -5.53 3.71
CA ASP A 72 19.92 -6.50 3.80
C ASP A 72 20.63 -6.54 5.14
N VAL A 73 19.92 -6.20 6.23
CA VAL A 73 20.48 -6.37 7.58
C VAL A 73 20.56 -7.85 7.88
N SER A 74 21.77 -8.35 8.17
CA SER A 74 21.98 -9.77 8.47
C SER A 74 22.72 -9.92 9.78
N PHE A 75 22.17 -10.74 10.67
CA PHE A 75 22.77 -11.14 11.94
C PHE A 75 23.11 -12.65 11.96
N VAL A 76 22.53 -13.38 11.03
CA VAL A 76 22.70 -14.82 10.85
C VAL A 76 22.92 -15.07 9.37
N GLU A 77 23.81 -16.01 9.03
CA GLU A 77 24.07 -16.41 7.66
C GLU A 77 22.77 -16.81 6.95
N ASP A 78 22.63 -16.41 5.69
CA ASP A 78 21.48 -16.70 4.83
C ASP A 78 20.13 -16.07 5.28
N LEU A 79 20.12 -15.26 6.35
CA LEU A 79 18.92 -14.57 6.82
C LEU A 79 19.11 -13.05 6.69
N LYS A 80 18.27 -12.43 5.88
CA LYS A 80 18.26 -10.98 5.65
C LYS A 80 16.99 -10.35 6.16
N HIS A 81 17.13 -9.18 6.77
CA HIS A 81 16.02 -8.38 7.26
C HIS A 81 15.95 -7.06 6.50
N THR A 82 14.74 -6.65 6.14
CA THR A 82 14.47 -5.32 5.61
C THR A 82 13.41 -4.63 6.46
N PHE A 83 13.77 -3.49 7.02
CA PHE A 83 12.85 -2.62 7.78
C PHE A 83 12.47 -1.44 6.90
N ARG A 84 11.17 -1.11 6.87
CA ARG A 84 10.66 0.08 6.20
C ARG A 84 9.70 0.83 7.09
N VAL A 85 9.71 2.14 6.97
CA VAL A 85 8.66 3.02 7.47
C VAL A 85 8.29 3.97 6.35
N ALA A 86 6.99 4.13 6.08
CA ALA A 86 6.50 5.00 5.02
C ALA A 86 5.29 5.79 5.49
N TYR A 87 5.27 7.08 5.15
CA TYR A 87 4.10 7.93 5.29
C TYR A 87 3.39 8.05 3.94
N TRP A 88 2.08 7.90 3.96
CA TRP A 88 1.18 8.07 2.83
C TRP A 88 0.25 9.25 3.07
N GLY A 89 0.09 10.10 2.07
CA GLY A 89 -0.91 11.16 2.04
C GLY A 89 -1.74 11.07 0.77
N GLY A 90 -2.98 11.54 0.83
CA GLY A 90 -3.82 11.60 -0.36
C GLY A 90 -3.58 12.87 -1.19
N THR A 91 -3.89 12.81 -2.47
CA THR A 91 -3.91 13.94 -3.40
C THR A 91 -5.29 14.21 -3.98
N ASN A 92 -6.29 13.36 -3.65
CA ASN A 92 -7.67 13.59 -4.07
C ASN A 92 -8.35 14.68 -3.24
N SER A 93 -9.27 15.41 -3.83
CA SER A 93 -10.06 16.40 -3.11
C SER A 93 -11.02 15.72 -2.12
N PRO A 94 -11.13 16.22 -0.86
CA PRO A 94 -12.12 15.70 0.08
C PRO A 94 -13.56 15.91 -0.39
N SER A 95 -13.81 16.83 -1.32
CA SER A 95 -15.14 17.07 -1.86
C SER A 95 -15.66 15.93 -2.72
N MET A 96 -14.75 15.12 -3.28
CA MET A 96 -15.15 13.96 -4.07
C MET A 96 -15.87 12.90 -3.22
N VAL A 97 -15.62 12.84 -1.94
CA VAL A 97 -16.24 11.86 -1.03
C VAL A 97 -17.75 11.98 -0.95
N LYS A 98 -18.31 13.15 -1.27
CA LYS A 98 -19.75 13.38 -1.27
C LYS A 98 -20.50 12.75 -2.43
N TYR A 99 -19.80 12.47 -3.50
CA TYR A 99 -20.45 12.17 -4.79
C TYR A 99 -20.27 10.71 -5.25
N MET A 100 -19.90 9.86 -4.33
CA MET A 100 -19.35 8.96 -4.81
C MET A 100 -19.00 7.60 -4.79
N ASP A 101 -19.35 6.82 -5.71
CA ASP A 101 -18.71 5.66 -6.28
C ASP A 101 -17.22 5.92 -6.65
N SER A 102 -16.84 7.12 -7.01
CA SER A 102 -15.47 7.45 -7.41
C SER A 102 -14.51 7.74 -6.24
N ALA A 103 -15.00 7.84 -5.00
CA ALA A 103 -14.15 7.96 -3.82
C ALA A 103 -13.60 6.61 -3.33
N VAL A 104 -14.11 5.53 -3.86
CA VAL A 104 -13.68 4.17 -3.56
C VAL A 104 -13.14 3.51 -4.80
N ALA A 105 -12.12 2.70 -4.63
CA ALA A 105 -11.63 1.84 -5.68
C ALA A 105 -12.64 0.73 -5.95
N TRP A 106 -12.90 0.47 -7.20
CA TRP A 106 -13.85 -0.54 -7.63
C TRP A 106 -13.20 -1.50 -8.61
N ASP A 107 -13.16 -2.76 -8.27
CA ASP A 107 -12.77 -3.81 -9.20
C ASP A 107 -13.98 -4.22 -10.04
N VAL A 108 -13.98 -3.86 -11.31
CA VAL A 108 -15.03 -4.18 -12.26
C VAL A 108 -15.13 -5.68 -12.61
N THR A 109 -14.05 -6.44 -12.38
CA THR A 109 -14.04 -7.88 -12.69
C THR A 109 -14.67 -8.70 -11.58
N THR A 110 -14.49 -8.32 -10.34
CA THR A 110 -15.02 -9.03 -9.18
C THR A 110 -16.23 -8.34 -8.57
N ALA A 111 -16.53 -7.12 -8.98
CA ALA A 111 -17.56 -6.25 -8.39
C ALA A 111 -17.36 -6.04 -6.88
N VAL A 112 -16.09 -5.98 -6.44
CA VAL A 112 -15.70 -5.77 -5.04
C VAL A 112 -15.11 -4.38 -4.88
N GLN A 113 -15.41 -3.74 -3.78
CA GLN A 113 -14.83 -2.48 -3.36
C GLN A 113 -13.44 -2.72 -2.76
N ASP A 114 -12.39 -2.12 -3.34
CA ASP A 114 -11.01 -2.27 -2.86
C ASP A 114 -10.64 -1.30 -1.72
N GLY A 115 -11.53 -0.40 -1.38
CA GLY A 115 -11.35 0.57 -0.31
C GLY A 115 -11.36 2.01 -0.80
N PRO A 116 -11.28 2.97 0.13
CA PRO A 116 -11.35 4.37 -0.20
C PRO A 116 -10.04 4.89 -0.79
N TYR A 117 -10.12 5.81 -1.74
CA TYR A 117 -8.98 6.61 -2.16
C TYR A 117 -8.66 7.68 -1.12
N LEU A 118 -7.39 7.82 -0.78
CA LEU A 118 -6.97 8.84 0.17
C LEU A 118 -7.22 10.26 -0.38
N THR A 119 -7.76 11.11 0.46
CA THR A 119 -7.94 12.54 0.17
C THR A 119 -6.81 13.37 0.78
N THR A 120 -6.73 14.65 0.46
CA THR A 120 -5.72 15.56 1.04
C THR A 120 -5.85 15.73 2.56
N ASN A 121 -6.95 15.27 3.15
CA ASN A 121 -7.15 15.25 4.61
C ASN A 121 -6.66 13.94 5.25
N ASP A 122 -6.28 12.95 4.46
CA ASP A 122 -5.99 11.60 4.93
C ASP A 122 -4.49 11.33 4.97
N GLY A 123 -4.09 10.51 5.92
CA GLY A 123 -2.75 9.98 6.00
C GLY A 123 -2.72 8.56 6.54
N LEU A 124 -1.63 7.85 6.26
CA LEU A 124 -1.33 6.54 6.83
C LEU A 124 0.15 6.50 7.19
N LEU A 125 0.49 5.84 8.28
CA LEU A 125 1.87 5.55 8.64
C LEU A 125 2.06 4.05 8.65
N GLU A 126 2.92 3.56 7.79
CA GLU A 126 3.15 2.14 7.55
C GLU A 126 4.52 1.70 8.04
N PHE A 127 4.56 0.56 8.71
CA PHE A 127 5.76 -0.14 9.14
C PHE A 127 5.81 -1.51 8.52
N ASN A 128 6.96 -1.88 7.98
CA ASN A 128 7.17 -3.19 7.40
C ASN A 128 8.43 -3.85 7.95
N LEU A 129 8.35 -5.17 8.10
CA LEU A 129 9.49 -6.04 8.34
C LEU A 129 9.40 -7.21 7.39
N VAL A 130 10.38 -7.32 6.52
CA VAL A 130 10.54 -8.45 5.59
C VAL A 130 11.76 -9.25 6.01
N ASN A 131 11.57 -10.54 6.19
CA ASN A 131 12.64 -11.48 6.52
C ASN A 131 12.76 -12.49 5.38
N SER A 132 13.92 -12.55 4.76
CA SER A 132 14.22 -13.48 3.68
C SER A 132 15.27 -14.47 4.15
N TRP A 133 14.94 -15.74 4.19
CA TRP A 133 15.82 -16.81 4.64
C TRP A 133 16.06 -17.79 3.50
N GLN A 134 17.32 -17.89 3.06
CA GLN A 134 17.77 -18.89 2.12
C GLN A 134 18.04 -20.20 2.88
N ILE A 135 17.05 -21.10 2.89
CA ILE A 135 17.12 -22.37 3.63
C ILE A 135 18.04 -23.37 2.94
N TYR A 136 17.91 -23.45 1.62
CA TYR A 136 18.76 -24.25 0.73
C TYR A 136 19.00 -23.47 -0.56
N GLU A 137 19.95 -23.90 -1.38
CA GLU A 137 20.30 -23.25 -2.65
C GLU A 137 19.07 -22.93 -3.53
N ASN A 138 18.05 -23.77 -3.46
CA ASN A 138 16.84 -23.67 -4.25
C ASN A 138 15.56 -23.47 -3.42
N LEU A 139 15.66 -23.22 -2.12
CA LEU A 139 14.51 -22.99 -1.23
C LEU A 139 14.72 -21.74 -0.40
N GLU A 140 13.82 -20.80 -0.56
CA GLU A 140 13.76 -19.56 0.23
C GLU A 140 12.43 -19.47 0.99
N ALA A 141 12.49 -18.95 2.21
CA ALA A 141 11.32 -18.57 2.99
C ALA A 141 11.29 -17.07 3.22
N ASN A 142 10.15 -16.44 2.96
CA ASN A 142 9.92 -15.02 3.21
C ASN A 142 8.80 -14.84 4.22
N LEU A 143 9.12 -14.20 5.34
CA LEU A 143 8.12 -13.74 6.31
C LEU A 143 8.00 -12.22 6.20
N GLU A 144 6.82 -11.76 5.85
CA GLU A 144 6.51 -10.36 5.72
C GLU A 144 5.47 -9.93 6.75
N LEU A 145 5.80 -8.89 7.51
CA LEU A 145 4.93 -8.30 8.51
C LEU A 145 4.69 -6.84 8.17
N GLY A 146 3.44 -6.41 8.22
CA GLY A 146 3.03 -5.03 7.98
C GLY A 146 2.10 -4.53 9.08
N TYR A 147 2.24 -3.27 9.46
CA TYR A 147 1.35 -2.57 10.37
C TYR A 147 1.08 -1.16 9.85
N ILE A 148 -0.19 -0.77 9.83
CA ILE A 148 -0.63 0.57 9.44
C ILE A 148 -1.31 1.25 10.60
N ILE A 149 -0.84 2.46 10.92
CA ILE A 149 -1.57 3.43 11.74
C ILE A 149 -2.48 4.21 10.80
N ASN A 150 -3.77 4.09 11.03
CA ASN A 150 -4.79 4.79 10.24
C ASN A 150 -5.00 6.21 10.75
N MET A 151 -4.62 7.20 9.94
CA MET A 151 -4.74 8.62 10.23
C MET A 151 -5.77 9.31 9.31
N MET A 152 -6.69 8.56 8.70
CA MET A 152 -7.74 9.10 7.84
C MET A 152 -8.66 10.06 8.60
N ASP A 153 -9.12 11.10 7.92
CA ASP A 153 -9.98 12.13 8.52
C ASP A 153 -11.43 11.65 8.63
N LYS A 154 -11.86 11.42 9.87
CA LYS A 154 -13.20 10.96 10.17
C LYS A 154 -14.28 11.91 9.61
N ASP A 155 -14.11 13.21 9.75
CA ASP A 155 -15.11 14.20 9.35
C ASP A 155 -15.33 14.26 7.83
N THR A 156 -14.29 13.93 7.07
CA THR A 156 -14.36 13.76 5.61
C THR A 156 -15.17 12.51 5.27
N TRP A 157 -14.86 11.38 5.88
CA TRP A 157 -15.45 10.09 5.53
C TRP A 157 -16.86 9.88 6.09
N ASP A 158 -17.21 10.49 7.21
CA ASP A 158 -18.60 10.51 7.72
C ASP A 158 -19.58 11.17 6.75
N LYS A 159 -19.08 11.93 5.77
CA LYS A 159 -19.88 12.55 4.70
C LYS A 159 -20.01 11.67 3.46
N SER A 160 -19.34 10.54 3.44
CA SER A 160 -19.40 9.61 2.32
C SER A 160 -20.79 9.02 2.15
N TYR A 161 -21.26 8.95 0.91
CA TYR A 161 -22.49 8.26 0.55
C TYR A 161 -22.43 6.76 0.86
N VAL A 162 -21.24 6.19 0.82
CA VAL A 162 -20.99 4.75 0.96
C VAL A 162 -20.71 4.34 2.41
N SER A 163 -20.31 5.27 3.26
CA SER A 163 -20.10 4.97 4.66
C SER A 163 -21.41 4.99 5.44
N ASP A 164 -21.63 3.94 6.19
CA ASP A 164 -22.73 3.80 7.14
C ASP A 164 -22.49 4.73 8.34
N ARG A 165 -22.45 6.01 8.16
CA ARG A 165 -22.40 7.13 9.14
C ARG A 165 -21.65 6.89 10.49
N ASN A 166 -21.03 5.75 10.65
CA ASN A 166 -20.27 5.30 11.82
C ASN A 166 -18.83 4.98 11.45
N TRP A 167 -18.19 5.78 10.60
CA TRP A 167 -16.80 5.59 10.26
C TRP A 167 -15.95 5.58 11.52
N SER A 168 -15.31 4.46 11.80
CA SER A 168 -14.33 4.33 12.86
C SER A 168 -12.97 4.00 12.27
N LYS A 169 -11.96 4.81 12.62
CA LYS A 169 -10.58 4.50 12.28
C LYS A 169 -10.13 3.28 13.05
N GLN A 170 -9.58 2.31 12.34
CA GLN A 170 -8.88 1.19 12.95
C GLN A 170 -7.53 1.01 12.27
N ASP A 171 -6.54 0.70 13.07
CA ASP A 171 -5.25 0.28 12.57
C ASP A 171 -5.35 -1.11 11.96
N ALA A 172 -4.46 -1.42 11.03
CA ALA A 172 -4.47 -2.70 10.35
C ALA A 172 -3.09 -3.36 10.40
N TRP A 173 -3.09 -4.67 10.32
CA TRP A 173 -1.85 -5.45 10.24
C TRP A 173 -1.99 -6.59 9.26
N LYS A 174 -0.87 -7.03 8.71
CA LYS A 174 -0.81 -8.27 7.94
C LYS A 174 0.45 -9.06 8.29
N ALA A 175 0.35 -10.38 8.13
CA ALA A 175 1.47 -11.29 8.18
C ALA A 175 1.35 -12.27 7.02
N GLN A 176 2.44 -12.49 6.30
CA GLN A 176 2.49 -13.37 5.14
C GLN A 176 3.76 -14.21 5.21
N LEU A 177 3.63 -15.52 5.02
CA LEU A 177 4.75 -16.45 4.92
C LEU A 177 4.69 -17.16 3.57
N ILE A 178 5.79 -17.06 2.83
CA ILE A 178 5.93 -17.63 1.50
C ILE A 178 7.15 -18.54 1.48
N PHE A 179 6.99 -19.74 0.93
CA PHE A 179 8.10 -20.62 0.57
C PHE A 179 8.20 -20.67 -0.95
N ALA A 180 9.39 -20.38 -1.46
CA ALA A 180 9.67 -20.45 -2.88
C ALA A 180 10.72 -21.50 -3.16
N TYR A 181 10.41 -22.41 -4.08
CA TYR A 181 11.30 -23.44 -4.54
C TYR A 181 11.57 -23.28 -6.04
N SER A 182 12.84 -23.21 -6.42
CA SER A 182 13.27 -23.15 -7.82
C SER A 182 13.89 -24.49 -8.23
N PHE A 183 13.57 -24.99 -9.43
CA PHE A 183 14.11 -26.25 -10.00
C PHE A 183 14.54 -26.07 -11.45
#